data_48f93baad97f9e8f83773909f60f2a34
#
_entry.id   48f93baad97f9e8f83773909f60f2a34
#
_cell.length_a   1.000
_cell.length_b   1.000
_cell.length_c   1.000
_cell.angle_alpha   90.00
_cell.angle_beta   90.00
_cell.angle_gamma   90.00
#
_symmetry.space_group_name_H-M   'P 1'
#
loop_
_entity.id
_entity.type
_entity.pdbx_description
1 polymer ?
#
loop_
_entity_poly.entity_id
_entity_poly.type
_entity_poly.pdbx_seq_one_letter_code
_entity_poly.pdbx_strand_id
1 'polypeptide(L)'
;MALETQGVPRLELEAVIGFNGHVFSGLRVHPDREHLIYPLGCTVILKRIKDGKQDFLHGHTNNVSCISVSRSGSYIASGQVNFMGFKAEVIIWDYAQRTIYAQLLLHKAKVEALAFSPNDKYLVSLGGQDDGSIVIWNIETKQAICGSPASAHSAGHCLTVQYSNTNDNIFVSAGSGTLRVWELDLPNRKIRPTECQTAKLKRIVRCIEIAEDDKFIFCGTTSGDIMKINLKTGLLSDCGPVKAKYRLGVSVLRVLKSGDLLVGSGSGTFTLCSRNNFKTLKEVQLEKGVTSIAIRGEGQQFFVGTEAAQMYRFSYEDFKAELISTSHNSAVKDVAFCFGTSELFATCSEEDIRLWHIDKPKELLRITVPNMTCNSLDFMVDGHSIISGWNDDKIRVFAPESGRLLLIIHNTHRKGVTAITGTRDCKRIISGGGEGQVRVWELQPRGHRLLETMKEHKATVTCIKIKSDDKECVTASTDGTCVIWDIVRFVGLQTVIDSTLFRTVCYHPEEYQIITSGTNRKVTYWDVYDGSTIRELEGSQSGAINGMHISQDGKHFVTGGDDKLVKVWDYMEGAVTHIGIAHGGSITSIKICSNNRCLVSTSADGAILRWRFPHPSSA
;
A
#
# COMPACT_ATOMS: atom_id res chain seq x y z
N MET A 1 0.30 -15.66 -13.07
CA MET A 1 1.55 -15.00 -12.65
C MET A 1 2.83 -15.78 -12.99
N ALA A 2 2.96 -17.05 -12.65
CA ALA A 2 4.23 -17.77 -12.90
C ALA A 2 4.64 -17.94 -14.37
N LEU A 3 3.70 -18.04 -15.30
CA LEU A 3 3.98 -18.21 -16.73
C LEU A 3 4.37 -16.90 -17.45
N GLU A 4 3.83 -15.76 -17.05
CA GLU A 4 4.13 -14.45 -17.66
C GLU A 4 5.52 -13.92 -17.32
N THR A 5 6.09 -14.38 -16.21
CA THR A 5 7.33 -13.82 -15.66
C THR A 5 8.57 -14.65 -15.95
N GLN A 6 8.42 -15.83 -16.58
CA GLN A 6 9.57 -16.67 -16.94
C GLN A 6 10.34 -16.08 -18.11
N GLY A 7 11.62 -15.82 -17.88
CA GLY A 7 12.57 -15.38 -18.92
C GLY A 7 12.57 -13.88 -19.23
N VAL A 8 11.66 -13.09 -18.62
CA VAL A 8 11.65 -11.63 -18.80
C VAL A 8 12.45 -10.96 -17.68
N PRO A 9 13.35 -10.02 -18.00
CA PRO A 9 14.12 -9.27 -17.01
C PRO A 9 13.23 -8.55 -16.00
N ARG A 10 13.69 -8.47 -14.75
CA ARG A 10 12.99 -7.75 -13.69
C ARG A 10 13.26 -6.26 -13.77
N LEU A 11 12.20 -5.49 -13.58
CA LEU A 11 12.30 -4.05 -13.41
C LEU A 11 12.85 -3.74 -12.01
N GLU A 12 13.81 -2.82 -11.93
CA GLU A 12 14.45 -2.44 -10.68
C GLU A 12 13.57 -1.43 -9.91
N LEU A 13 13.19 -1.79 -8.69
CA LEU A 13 12.47 -0.92 -7.78
C LEU A 13 13.47 -0.01 -7.05
N GLU A 14 13.30 1.31 -7.14
CA GLU A 14 14.21 2.29 -6.53
C GLU A 14 13.67 2.91 -5.25
N ALA A 15 12.37 3.14 -5.17
CA ALA A 15 11.75 3.72 -3.98
C ALA A 15 10.29 3.30 -3.83
N VAL A 16 9.87 3.25 -2.57
CA VAL A 16 8.49 2.97 -2.18
C VAL A 16 8.01 4.09 -1.26
N ILE A 17 6.87 4.67 -1.59
CA ILE A 17 6.14 5.60 -0.74
C ILE A 17 4.87 4.89 -0.29
N GLY A 18 4.78 4.61 0.99
CA GLY A 18 3.66 3.92 1.58
C GLY A 18 4.03 3.11 2.80
N PHE A 19 3.03 2.79 3.58
CA PHE A 19 3.09 1.92 4.74
C PHE A 19 1.74 1.21 4.88
N ASN A 20 1.75 -0.10 4.99
CA ASN A 20 0.51 -0.82 5.23
C ASN A 20 0.15 -0.78 6.72
N GLY A 21 -0.59 0.25 7.11
CA GLY A 21 -1.05 0.45 8.48
C GLY A 21 -2.05 -0.60 8.98
N HIS A 22 -2.60 -1.44 8.11
CA HIS A 22 -3.55 -2.50 8.49
C HIS A 22 -2.88 -3.80 8.91
N VAL A 23 -1.56 -3.93 8.73
CA VAL A 23 -0.79 -5.06 9.27
C VAL A 23 -0.42 -4.76 10.71
N PHE A 24 -1.09 -5.42 11.65
CA PHE A 24 -0.84 -5.24 13.09
C PHE A 24 0.58 -5.70 13.46
N SER A 25 1.26 -4.86 14.24
CA SER A 25 2.67 -5.04 14.57
C SER A 25 3.57 -5.24 13.34
N GLY A 26 3.17 -4.69 12.19
CA GLY A 26 3.92 -4.78 10.93
C GLY A 26 5.17 -3.91 10.92
N LEU A 27 5.21 -2.82 11.68
CA LEU A 27 6.40 -1.98 11.81
C LEU A 27 7.33 -2.54 12.89
N ARG A 28 8.58 -2.82 12.51
CA ARG A 28 9.63 -3.34 13.39
C ARG A 28 10.89 -2.49 13.31
N VAL A 29 11.68 -2.48 14.38
CA VAL A 29 13.06 -2.02 14.35
C VAL A 29 13.97 -3.24 14.37
N HIS A 30 14.93 -3.28 13.47
CA HIS A 30 15.92 -4.35 13.47
C HIS A 30 16.86 -4.22 14.68
N PRO A 31 17.40 -5.35 15.24
CA PRO A 31 18.35 -5.33 16.36
C PRO A 31 19.64 -4.52 16.11
N ASP A 32 20.02 -4.25 14.84
CA ASP A 32 21.11 -3.33 14.49
C ASP A 32 20.86 -1.88 14.88
N ARG A 33 19.60 -1.54 15.25
CA ARG A 33 19.14 -0.20 15.63
C ARG A 33 19.19 0.84 14.51
N GLU A 34 19.44 0.41 13.28
CA GLU A 34 19.61 1.29 12.11
C GLU A 34 18.48 1.20 11.08
N HIS A 35 17.75 0.06 11.06
CA HIS A 35 16.73 -0.19 10.05
C HIS A 35 15.32 -0.36 10.65
N LEU A 36 14.35 0.28 9.99
CA LEU A 36 12.93 -0.04 10.10
C LEU A 36 12.58 -1.12 9.10
N ILE A 37 11.71 -2.05 9.51
CA ILE A 37 11.23 -3.15 8.69
C ILE A 37 9.71 -3.10 8.68
N TYR A 38 9.11 -3.11 7.50
CA TYR A 38 7.66 -3.11 7.35
C TYR A 38 7.21 -3.64 5.99
N PRO A 39 5.98 -4.15 5.87
CA PRO A 39 5.44 -4.63 4.61
C PRO A 39 4.73 -3.51 3.85
N LEU A 40 4.80 -3.59 2.53
CA LEU A 40 3.87 -2.91 1.63
C LEU A 40 3.60 -3.80 0.42
N GLY A 41 2.34 -4.12 0.17
CA GLY A 41 1.97 -5.07 -0.86
C GLY A 41 2.64 -6.42 -0.66
N CYS A 42 3.27 -6.95 -1.69
CA CYS A 42 4.02 -8.21 -1.64
C CYS A 42 5.52 -8.04 -1.32
N THR A 43 5.93 -6.86 -0.87
CA THR A 43 7.33 -6.53 -0.60
C THR A 43 7.55 -6.24 0.88
N VAL A 44 8.68 -6.69 1.43
CA VAL A 44 9.18 -6.28 2.73
C VAL A 44 10.24 -5.20 2.52
N ILE A 45 10.08 -4.06 3.19
CA ILE A 45 10.92 -2.88 3.05
C ILE A 45 11.85 -2.77 4.25
N LEU A 46 13.11 -2.54 3.98
CA LEU A 46 14.16 -2.24 4.95
C LEU A 46 14.56 -0.78 4.77
N LYS A 47 14.13 0.09 5.66
CA LYS A 47 14.39 1.54 5.56
C LYS A 47 15.41 1.97 6.60
N ARG A 48 16.54 2.51 6.15
CA ARG A 48 17.56 3.05 7.06
C ARG A 48 17.04 4.32 7.74
N ILE A 49 17.14 4.36 9.06
CA ILE A 49 16.59 5.46 9.88
C ILE A 49 17.33 6.79 9.62
N LYS A 50 18.65 6.73 9.39
CA LYS A 50 19.52 7.91 9.28
C LYS A 50 19.24 8.73 8.01
N ASP A 51 19.17 8.09 6.87
CA ASP A 51 19.11 8.72 5.54
C ASP A 51 17.87 8.35 4.74
N GLY A 52 17.04 7.44 5.25
CA GLY A 52 15.82 6.99 4.58
C GLY A 52 16.04 6.06 3.39
N LYS A 53 17.28 5.61 3.14
CA LYS A 53 17.59 4.66 2.07
C LYS A 53 16.81 3.36 2.28
N GLN A 54 16.29 2.81 1.19
CA GLN A 54 15.44 1.61 1.20
C GLN A 54 16.11 0.46 0.46
N ASP A 55 16.02 -0.73 1.06
CA ASP A 55 16.28 -2.01 0.42
C ASP A 55 14.97 -2.82 0.41
N PHE A 56 14.83 -3.74 -0.53
CA PHE A 56 13.59 -4.47 -0.78
C PHE A 56 13.82 -5.97 -0.79
N LEU A 57 12.96 -6.72 -0.09
CA LEU A 57 12.94 -8.17 -0.12
C LEU A 57 11.75 -8.63 -0.99
N HIS A 58 12.06 -9.20 -2.14
CA HIS A 58 11.07 -9.68 -3.10
C HIS A 58 10.99 -11.22 -3.08
N GLY A 59 9.80 -11.77 -3.05
CA GLY A 59 9.58 -13.22 -3.06
C GLY A 59 8.12 -13.61 -2.87
N HIS A 60 7.36 -12.82 -2.12
CA HIS A 60 5.92 -13.05 -1.97
C HIS A 60 5.15 -12.80 -3.26
N THR A 61 4.14 -13.62 -3.50
CA THR A 61 3.27 -13.54 -4.67
C THR A 61 1.97 -12.78 -4.40
N ASN A 62 1.70 -12.47 -3.13
CA ASN A 62 0.53 -11.71 -2.69
C ASN A 62 0.88 -10.90 -1.42
N ASN A 63 -0.08 -10.15 -0.90
CA ASN A 63 0.13 -9.23 0.21
C ASN A 63 0.72 -9.91 1.44
N VAL A 64 1.72 -9.26 2.01
CA VAL A 64 2.32 -9.64 3.30
C VAL A 64 1.33 -9.33 4.41
N SER A 65 1.01 -10.31 5.24
CA SER A 65 0.03 -10.22 6.33
C SER A 65 0.65 -10.09 7.72
N CYS A 66 1.89 -10.51 7.89
CA CYS A 66 2.60 -10.43 9.16
C CYS A 66 4.12 -10.45 8.97
N ILE A 67 4.84 -9.87 9.91
CA ILE A 67 6.31 -9.82 9.94
C ILE A 67 6.80 -10.09 11.35
N SER A 68 7.89 -10.84 11.44
CA SER A 68 8.66 -11.05 12.66
C SER A 68 10.16 -10.93 12.37
N VAL A 69 10.92 -10.45 13.35
CA VAL A 69 12.37 -10.31 13.27
C VAL A 69 12.99 -11.18 14.36
N SER A 70 14.02 -11.95 14.02
CA SER A 70 14.72 -12.78 14.97
C SER A 70 15.49 -11.93 15.99
N ARG A 71 15.69 -12.46 17.19
CA ARG A 71 16.35 -11.72 18.28
C ARG A 71 17.82 -11.41 17.99
N SER A 72 18.50 -12.30 17.29
CA SER A 72 19.87 -12.06 16.80
C SER A 72 19.93 -11.01 15.70
N GLY A 73 18.81 -10.79 14.98
CA GLY A 73 18.78 -9.99 13.76
C GLY A 73 19.20 -10.74 12.50
N SER A 74 19.59 -12.02 12.61
CA SER A 74 20.03 -12.79 11.44
C SER A 74 18.91 -13.07 10.45
N TYR A 75 17.66 -13.20 10.94
CA TYR A 75 16.51 -13.59 10.13
C TYR A 75 15.34 -12.62 10.26
N ILE A 76 14.63 -12.49 9.16
CA ILE A 76 13.30 -11.89 9.11
C ILE A 76 12.34 -12.97 8.61
N ALA A 77 11.17 -13.09 9.20
CA ALA A 77 10.10 -13.94 8.70
C ALA A 77 8.89 -13.11 8.28
N SER A 78 8.31 -13.43 7.15
CA SER A 78 7.10 -12.79 6.65
C SER A 78 6.12 -13.82 6.15
N GLY A 79 4.84 -13.61 6.43
CA GLY A 79 3.73 -14.43 5.95
C GLY A 79 2.87 -13.67 4.98
N GLN A 80 2.21 -14.36 4.07
CA GLN A 80 1.32 -13.74 3.08
C GLN A 80 -0.13 -14.18 3.23
N VAL A 81 -1.00 -13.44 2.55
CA VAL A 81 -2.39 -13.82 2.25
C VAL A 81 -2.43 -14.55 0.92
N ASN A 82 -3.38 -15.45 0.74
CA ASN A 82 -3.70 -16.05 -0.55
C ASN A 82 -5.22 -16.22 -0.69
N PHE A 83 -5.68 -16.64 -1.85
CA PHE A 83 -7.09 -16.94 -2.05
C PHE A 83 -7.50 -18.19 -1.27
N MET A 84 -8.78 -18.25 -0.89
CA MET A 84 -9.35 -19.40 -0.20
C MET A 84 -9.06 -20.70 -0.97
N GLY A 85 -8.59 -21.72 -0.24
CA GLY A 85 -8.20 -23.01 -0.83
C GLY A 85 -6.74 -23.10 -1.29
N PHE A 86 -6.02 -21.98 -1.42
CA PHE A 86 -4.59 -21.97 -1.78
C PHE A 86 -3.70 -21.85 -0.55
N LYS A 87 -2.48 -22.37 -0.67
CA LYS A 87 -1.48 -22.28 0.40
C LYS A 87 -0.95 -20.85 0.53
N ALA A 88 -0.85 -20.38 1.75
CA ALA A 88 -0.22 -19.11 2.11
C ALA A 88 1.21 -19.38 2.59
N GLU A 89 2.17 -18.72 1.97
CA GLU A 89 3.59 -18.94 2.17
C GLU A 89 4.13 -18.15 3.36
N VAL A 90 5.06 -18.76 4.08
CA VAL A 90 5.97 -18.08 5.02
C VAL A 90 7.35 -18.07 4.40
N ILE A 91 7.98 -16.92 4.32
CA ILE A 91 9.36 -16.77 3.85
C ILE A 91 10.24 -16.35 5.02
N ILE A 92 11.35 -17.08 5.21
CA ILE A 92 12.43 -16.66 6.08
C ILE A 92 13.53 -16.06 5.22
N TRP A 93 13.95 -14.85 5.55
CA TRP A 93 14.97 -14.08 4.86
C TRP A 93 16.27 -14.09 5.64
N ASP A 94 17.40 -14.24 4.95
CA ASP A 94 18.71 -13.91 5.48
C ASP A 94 18.88 -12.39 5.44
N TYR A 95 19.00 -11.79 6.62
CA TYR A 95 19.09 -10.33 6.72
C TYR A 95 20.37 -9.77 6.10
N ALA A 96 21.52 -10.43 6.34
CA ALA A 96 22.81 -9.95 5.85
C ALA A 96 22.92 -10.02 4.33
N GLN A 97 22.44 -11.11 3.75
CA GLN A 97 22.52 -11.36 2.31
C GLN A 97 21.35 -10.75 1.51
N ARG A 98 20.27 -10.35 2.19
CA ARG A 98 19.03 -9.86 1.55
C ARG A 98 18.38 -10.89 0.60
N THR A 99 18.56 -12.17 0.91
CA THR A 99 18.06 -13.29 0.09
C THR A 99 17.10 -14.17 0.87
N ILE A 100 16.36 -15.00 0.13
CA ILE A 100 15.47 -16.01 0.71
C ILE A 100 16.33 -17.10 1.35
N TYR A 101 16.15 -17.32 2.65
CA TYR A 101 16.76 -18.43 3.38
C TYR A 101 15.91 -19.70 3.30
N ALA A 102 14.57 -19.58 3.47
CA ALA A 102 13.63 -20.69 3.38
C ALA A 102 12.24 -20.22 2.94
N GLN A 103 11.55 -21.11 2.22
CA GLN A 103 10.13 -20.96 1.85
C GLN A 103 9.35 -22.11 2.48
N LEU A 104 8.33 -21.79 3.27
CA LEU A 104 7.59 -22.74 4.09
C LEU A 104 6.11 -22.72 3.67
N LEU A 105 5.63 -23.83 3.11
CA LEU A 105 4.31 -23.95 2.48
C LEU A 105 3.45 -24.99 3.22
N LEU A 106 2.66 -24.53 4.17
CA LEU A 106 1.73 -25.41 4.89
C LEU A 106 0.37 -24.77 5.14
N HIS A 107 0.33 -23.52 5.62
CA HIS A 107 -0.89 -22.78 5.93
C HIS A 107 -1.78 -22.56 4.71
N LYS A 108 -3.10 -22.43 4.93
CA LYS A 108 -4.09 -22.12 3.90
C LYS A 108 -4.60 -20.70 4.05
N ALA A 109 -4.88 -20.04 2.92
CA ALA A 109 -5.47 -18.73 2.78
C ALA A 109 -4.70 -17.57 3.42
N LYS A 110 -4.23 -17.67 4.67
CA LYS A 110 -3.56 -16.57 5.36
C LYS A 110 -2.61 -17.07 6.44
N VAL A 111 -1.45 -16.45 6.54
CA VAL A 111 -0.59 -16.51 7.74
C VAL A 111 -0.97 -15.34 8.63
N GLU A 112 -1.47 -15.60 9.84
CA GLU A 112 -1.98 -14.58 10.76
C GLU A 112 -0.87 -13.93 11.59
N ALA A 113 0.05 -14.73 12.11
CA ALA A 113 1.14 -14.26 12.97
C ALA A 113 2.36 -15.17 12.90
N LEU A 114 3.52 -14.62 13.23
CA LEU A 114 4.82 -15.29 13.27
C LEU A 114 5.58 -14.86 14.51
N ALA A 115 6.33 -15.77 15.12
CA ALA A 115 7.27 -15.45 16.18
C ALA A 115 8.49 -16.37 16.15
N PHE A 116 9.69 -15.79 16.30
CA PHE A 116 10.94 -16.54 16.48
C PHE A 116 11.14 -16.92 17.93
N SER A 117 11.72 -18.09 18.17
CA SER A 117 12.22 -18.47 19.50
C SER A 117 13.43 -17.60 19.89
N PRO A 118 13.73 -17.43 21.20
CA PRO A 118 14.76 -16.50 21.67
C PRO A 118 16.18 -16.78 21.15
N ASN A 119 16.50 -18.04 20.88
CA ASN A 119 17.81 -18.44 20.34
C ASN A 119 17.79 -18.81 18.85
N ASP A 120 16.78 -18.33 18.11
CA ASP A 120 16.62 -18.55 16.66
C ASP A 120 16.59 -20.03 16.23
N LYS A 121 16.19 -20.93 17.13
CA LYS A 121 16.07 -22.36 16.81
C LYS A 121 14.80 -22.68 16.06
N TYR A 122 13.70 -22.05 16.48
CA TYR A 122 12.37 -22.34 15.99
C TYR A 122 11.65 -21.08 15.54
N LEU A 123 10.76 -21.27 14.58
CA LEU A 123 9.74 -20.29 14.19
C LEU A 123 8.37 -20.90 14.46
N VAL A 124 7.49 -20.19 15.13
CA VAL A 124 6.07 -20.54 15.21
C VAL A 124 5.30 -19.72 14.17
N SER A 125 4.44 -20.39 13.44
CA SER A 125 3.51 -19.75 12.51
C SER A 125 2.07 -20.09 12.85
N LEU A 126 1.21 -19.08 12.78
CA LEU A 126 -0.22 -19.19 13.02
C LEU A 126 -0.97 -18.98 11.71
N GLY A 127 -1.81 -19.92 11.34
CA GLY A 127 -2.74 -19.79 10.22
C GLY A 127 -3.95 -18.92 10.58
N GLY A 128 -4.56 -18.30 9.58
CA GLY A 128 -5.76 -17.50 9.74
C GLY A 128 -7.01 -18.34 10.07
N GLN A 129 -8.18 -17.71 10.05
CA GLN A 129 -9.44 -18.35 10.44
C GLN A 129 -9.77 -19.62 9.65
N ASP A 130 -9.45 -19.64 8.36
CA ASP A 130 -9.75 -20.75 7.45
C ASP A 130 -8.78 -21.95 7.63
N ASP A 131 -7.66 -21.74 8.28
CA ASP A 131 -6.65 -22.76 8.55
C ASP A 131 -6.66 -23.18 10.03
N GLY A 132 -6.67 -22.22 10.94
CA GLY A 132 -6.77 -22.41 12.39
C GLY A 132 -5.65 -23.23 13.02
N SER A 133 -4.50 -23.41 12.37
CA SER A 133 -3.41 -24.24 12.83
C SER A 133 -2.21 -23.42 13.34
N ILE A 134 -1.52 -23.96 14.35
CA ILE A 134 -0.20 -23.51 14.79
C ILE A 134 0.83 -24.55 14.35
N VAL A 135 1.93 -24.10 13.77
CA VAL A 135 3.02 -24.96 13.29
C VAL A 135 4.35 -24.47 13.83
N ILE A 136 5.16 -25.39 14.31
CA ILE A 136 6.55 -25.13 14.74
C ILE A 136 7.50 -25.61 13.65
N TRP A 137 8.37 -24.72 13.23
CA TRP A 137 9.41 -24.97 12.23
C TRP A 137 10.79 -24.97 12.86
N ASN A 138 11.62 -25.91 12.46
CA ASN A 138 13.04 -25.86 12.73
C ASN A 138 13.72 -24.98 11.67
N ILE A 139 14.39 -23.91 12.09
CA ILE A 139 14.98 -22.93 11.17
C ILE A 139 16.18 -23.54 10.42
N GLU A 140 17.01 -24.31 11.09
CA GLU A 140 18.20 -24.94 10.49
C GLU A 140 17.82 -25.99 9.43
N THR A 141 16.91 -26.90 9.78
CA THR A 141 16.47 -27.97 8.86
C THR A 141 15.42 -27.50 7.85
N LYS A 142 14.83 -26.32 8.06
CA LYS A 142 13.77 -25.73 7.22
C LYS A 142 12.51 -26.61 7.13
N GLN A 143 12.26 -27.44 8.13
CA GLN A 143 11.15 -28.37 8.15
C GLN A 143 10.22 -28.14 9.33
N ALA A 144 8.93 -28.49 9.13
CA ALA A 144 7.98 -28.51 10.21
C ALA A 144 8.29 -29.63 11.21
N ILE A 145 8.30 -29.31 12.49
CA ILE A 145 8.46 -30.27 13.58
C ILE A 145 7.12 -30.90 13.93
N CYS A 146 6.14 -30.06 14.24
CA CYS A 146 4.79 -30.45 14.62
C CYS A 146 3.79 -29.30 14.41
N GLY A 147 2.52 -29.63 14.46
CA GLY A 147 1.42 -28.67 14.40
C GLY A 147 0.24 -29.12 15.27
N SER A 148 -0.63 -28.18 15.60
CA SER A 148 -1.84 -28.41 16.38
C SER A 148 -2.91 -27.39 16.02
N PRO A 149 -4.22 -27.71 16.23
CA PRO A 149 -5.25 -26.69 16.19
C PRO A 149 -4.98 -25.58 17.24
N ALA A 150 -5.11 -24.33 16.80
CA ALA A 150 -4.84 -23.17 17.68
C ALA A 150 -5.88 -22.97 18.77
N SER A 151 -7.13 -23.43 18.53
CA SER A 151 -8.25 -23.36 19.48
C SER A 151 -8.91 -24.73 19.69
N ALA A 152 -9.43 -24.97 20.89
CA ALA A 152 -10.21 -26.18 21.21
C ALA A 152 -11.63 -26.10 20.63
N HIS A 153 -12.16 -24.91 20.48
CA HIS A 153 -13.52 -24.69 19.99
C HIS A 153 -13.51 -24.32 18.50
N SER A 154 -14.40 -24.90 17.73
CA SER A 154 -14.56 -24.58 16.31
C SER A 154 -14.91 -23.12 16.02
N ALA A 155 -15.46 -22.42 17.02
CA ALA A 155 -15.75 -20.98 16.96
C ALA A 155 -14.61 -20.08 17.48
N GLY A 156 -13.51 -20.67 18.00
CA GLY A 156 -12.35 -19.92 18.49
C GLY A 156 -11.47 -19.46 17.32
N HIS A 157 -11.04 -18.21 17.38
CA HIS A 157 -10.13 -17.62 16.38
C HIS A 157 -8.87 -17.07 17.07
N CYS A 158 -7.73 -17.68 16.77
CA CYS A 158 -6.44 -17.20 17.25
C CYS A 158 -5.92 -16.05 16.39
N LEU A 159 -5.44 -14.98 17.03
CA LEU A 159 -5.04 -13.74 16.34
C LEU A 159 -3.55 -13.43 16.47
N THR A 160 -2.90 -13.93 17.51
CA THR A 160 -1.52 -13.56 17.84
C THR A 160 -0.76 -14.69 18.50
N VAL A 161 0.53 -14.67 18.32
CA VAL A 161 1.48 -15.62 18.94
C VAL A 161 2.77 -14.89 19.32
N GLN A 162 3.35 -15.28 20.46
CA GLN A 162 4.59 -14.71 20.97
C GLN A 162 5.40 -15.77 21.67
N TYR A 163 6.72 -15.81 21.47
CA TYR A 163 7.64 -16.68 22.19
C TYR A 163 8.02 -16.10 23.55
N SER A 164 8.34 -16.99 24.50
CA SER A 164 9.10 -16.68 25.72
C SER A 164 10.41 -15.97 25.37
N ASN A 165 10.88 -15.09 26.25
CA ASN A 165 12.13 -14.37 26.04
C ASN A 165 13.39 -15.20 26.35
N THR A 166 13.25 -16.29 27.12
CA THR A 166 14.37 -17.07 27.61
C THR A 166 14.32 -18.55 27.23
N ASN A 167 13.14 -19.07 26.87
CA ASN A 167 12.94 -20.51 26.63
C ASN A 167 12.43 -20.77 25.21
N ASP A 168 13.21 -21.48 24.39
CA ASP A 168 12.83 -21.84 23.02
C ASP A 168 11.64 -22.82 22.93
N ASN A 169 11.25 -23.46 24.02
CA ASN A 169 10.19 -24.47 24.04
C ASN A 169 8.81 -23.89 24.45
N ILE A 170 8.77 -22.64 24.93
CA ILE A 170 7.53 -22.03 25.43
C ILE A 170 7.12 -20.86 24.57
N PHE A 171 5.85 -20.85 24.15
CA PHE A 171 5.22 -19.74 23.47
C PHE A 171 3.76 -19.60 23.90
N VAL A 172 3.15 -18.46 23.58
CA VAL A 172 1.77 -18.11 23.95
C VAL A 172 0.99 -17.75 22.70
N SER A 173 -0.24 -18.19 22.63
CA SER A 173 -1.20 -17.80 21.59
C SER A 173 -2.47 -17.27 22.21
N ALA A 174 -3.10 -16.30 21.53
CA ALA A 174 -4.32 -15.67 22.01
C ALA A 174 -5.21 -15.18 20.87
N GLY A 175 -6.49 -14.99 21.17
CA GLY A 175 -7.47 -14.48 20.24
C GLY A 175 -8.86 -14.42 20.84
N SER A 176 -9.87 -14.72 20.01
CA SER A 176 -11.27 -14.84 20.44
C SER A 176 -11.51 -16.25 20.96
N GLY A 177 -11.88 -16.35 22.23
CA GLY A 177 -12.20 -17.65 22.88
C GLY A 177 -11.00 -18.57 23.08
N THR A 178 -9.78 -18.06 23.01
CA THR A 178 -8.55 -18.85 23.23
C THR A 178 -7.44 -17.98 23.81
N LEU A 179 -6.77 -18.51 24.83
CA LEU A 179 -5.54 -17.96 25.42
C LEU A 179 -4.78 -19.11 26.04
N ARG A 180 -3.65 -19.48 25.41
CA ARG A 180 -2.93 -20.70 25.73
C ARG A 180 -1.44 -20.46 25.86
N VAL A 181 -0.84 -21.13 26.85
CA VAL A 181 0.60 -21.34 26.92
C VAL A 181 0.91 -22.72 26.32
N TRP A 182 1.86 -22.75 25.41
CA TRP A 182 2.28 -23.96 24.72
C TRP A 182 3.68 -24.36 25.14
N GLU A 183 3.89 -25.67 25.29
CA GLU A 183 5.17 -26.28 25.54
C GLU A 183 5.54 -27.26 24.44
N LEU A 184 6.72 -27.09 23.84
CA LEU A 184 7.24 -27.98 22.81
C LEU A 184 7.85 -29.23 23.47
N ASP A 185 7.25 -30.38 23.22
CA ASP A 185 7.76 -31.70 23.54
C ASP A 185 8.48 -32.26 22.30
N LEU A 186 9.75 -31.90 22.16
CA LEU A 186 10.56 -32.24 21.00
C LEU A 186 10.73 -33.76 20.80
N PRO A 187 11.02 -34.60 21.86
CA PRO A 187 11.12 -36.04 21.69
C PRO A 187 9.88 -36.69 21.07
N ASN A 188 8.71 -36.23 21.48
CA ASN A 188 7.44 -36.74 20.97
C ASN A 188 6.92 -35.99 19.74
N ARG A 189 7.61 -34.96 19.28
CA ARG A 189 7.21 -34.06 18.17
C ARG A 189 5.77 -33.53 18.34
N LYS A 190 5.49 -33.00 19.51
CA LYS A 190 4.16 -32.46 19.89
C LYS A 190 4.31 -31.11 20.58
N ILE A 191 3.26 -30.31 20.50
CA ILE A 191 3.06 -29.12 21.33
C ILE A 191 1.90 -29.35 22.26
N ARG A 192 2.07 -29.01 23.54
CA ARG A 192 1.10 -29.23 24.61
C ARG A 192 0.50 -27.89 25.04
N PRO A 193 -0.81 -27.67 24.86
CA PRO A 193 -1.45 -26.46 25.30
C PRO A 193 -1.86 -26.55 26.77
N THR A 194 -1.71 -25.42 27.47
CA THR A 194 -2.33 -25.16 28.76
C THR A 194 -3.22 -23.93 28.65
N GLU A 195 -4.54 -24.11 28.86
CA GLU A 195 -5.50 -23.00 28.82
C GLU A 195 -5.27 -22.06 30.00
N CYS A 196 -5.18 -20.77 29.72
CA CYS A 196 -5.11 -19.75 30.77
C CYS A 196 -6.50 -19.50 31.36
N GLN A 197 -6.53 -19.33 32.68
CA GLN A 197 -7.77 -19.07 33.42
C GLN A 197 -7.93 -17.59 33.67
N THR A 198 -8.90 -16.99 32.98
CA THR A 198 -9.22 -15.56 33.04
C THR A 198 -10.37 -15.25 34.00
N ALA A 199 -10.69 -16.16 34.92
CA ALA A 199 -11.83 -16.10 35.83
C ALA A 199 -13.15 -15.93 35.05
N LYS A 200 -13.97 -14.92 35.41
CA LYS A 200 -15.23 -14.60 34.71
C LYS A 200 -15.06 -13.69 33.50
N LEU A 201 -13.83 -13.25 33.18
CA LEU A 201 -13.59 -12.30 32.11
C LEU A 201 -13.57 -13.02 30.76
N LYS A 202 -14.58 -12.76 29.94
CA LYS A 202 -14.59 -13.14 28.54
C LYS A 202 -14.06 -11.97 27.71
N ARG A 203 -12.88 -12.13 27.10
CA ARG A 203 -12.20 -11.08 26.32
C ARG A 203 -11.72 -11.65 25.00
N ILE A 204 -11.69 -10.80 23.99
CA ILE A 204 -10.97 -11.04 22.74
C ILE A 204 -9.60 -10.39 22.88
N VAL A 205 -8.57 -11.19 22.86
CA VAL A 205 -7.18 -10.73 22.96
C VAL A 205 -6.66 -10.41 21.56
N ARG A 206 -6.27 -9.16 21.36
CA ARG A 206 -5.75 -8.66 20.09
C ARG A 206 -4.24 -8.76 19.97
N CYS A 207 -3.55 -8.50 21.05
CA CYS A 207 -2.10 -8.51 21.13
C CYS A 207 -1.62 -9.06 22.45
N ILE A 208 -0.46 -9.69 22.43
CA ILE A 208 0.24 -10.19 23.62
C ILE A 208 1.68 -9.72 23.64
N GLU A 209 2.18 -9.46 24.84
CA GLU A 209 3.58 -9.18 25.07
C GLU A 209 4.00 -9.88 26.35
N ILE A 210 5.16 -10.53 26.35
CA ILE A 210 5.69 -11.24 27.50
C ILE A 210 6.75 -10.38 28.17
N ALA A 211 6.67 -10.24 29.51
CA ALA A 211 7.66 -9.50 30.28
C ALA A 211 9.05 -10.09 30.09
N GLU A 212 10.11 -9.28 30.12
CA GLU A 212 11.49 -9.72 29.87
C GLU A 212 11.95 -10.85 30.82
N ASP A 213 11.42 -10.87 32.05
CA ASP A 213 11.69 -11.87 33.06
C ASP A 213 10.85 -13.16 32.94
N ASP A 214 10.04 -13.27 31.87
CA ASP A 214 9.09 -14.37 31.58
C ASP A 214 8.12 -14.69 32.74
N LYS A 215 7.86 -13.73 33.64
CA LYS A 215 6.88 -13.93 34.72
C LYS A 215 5.46 -13.71 34.33
N PHE A 216 5.21 -12.68 33.49
CA PHE A 216 3.88 -12.25 33.13
C PHE A 216 3.67 -12.11 31.64
N ILE A 217 2.45 -12.39 31.22
CA ILE A 217 1.91 -12.10 29.89
C ILE A 217 0.98 -10.91 30.03
N PHE A 218 1.17 -9.88 29.20
CA PHE A 218 0.25 -8.77 29.07
C PHE A 218 -0.58 -8.95 27.80
N CYS A 219 -1.91 -8.99 27.97
CA CYS A 219 -2.86 -9.23 26.89
C CYS A 219 -3.71 -7.98 26.67
N GLY A 220 -3.53 -7.33 25.52
CA GLY A 220 -4.40 -6.22 25.11
C GLY A 220 -5.70 -6.73 24.50
N THR A 221 -6.83 -6.19 24.97
CA THR A 221 -8.16 -6.68 24.58
C THR A 221 -8.93 -5.66 23.74
N THR A 222 -9.88 -6.17 22.96
CA THR A 222 -10.80 -5.32 22.19
C THR A 222 -11.75 -4.52 23.08
N SER A 223 -11.89 -4.90 24.37
CA SER A 223 -12.68 -4.17 25.36
C SER A 223 -11.95 -2.94 25.94
N GLY A 224 -10.68 -2.73 25.57
CA GLY A 224 -9.88 -1.59 26.01
C GLY A 224 -9.19 -1.75 27.38
N ASP A 225 -9.13 -2.96 27.89
CA ASP A 225 -8.37 -3.29 29.09
C ASP A 225 -7.14 -4.18 28.74
N ILE A 226 -6.24 -4.31 29.69
CA ILE A 226 -5.04 -5.15 29.63
C ILE A 226 -5.14 -6.19 30.74
N MET A 227 -5.08 -7.46 30.37
CA MET A 227 -5.00 -8.55 31.34
C MET A 227 -3.54 -8.90 31.61
N LYS A 228 -3.19 -9.05 32.87
CA LYS A 228 -1.88 -9.53 33.33
C LYS A 228 -2.01 -10.95 33.82
N ILE A 229 -1.34 -11.89 33.16
CA ILE A 229 -1.44 -13.32 33.43
C ILE A 229 -0.08 -13.85 33.80
N ASN A 230 -0.02 -14.71 34.79
CA ASN A 230 1.21 -15.39 35.17
C ASN A 230 1.56 -16.47 34.13
N LEU A 231 2.74 -16.38 33.50
CA LEU A 231 3.15 -17.28 32.42
C LEU A 231 3.25 -18.75 32.91
N LYS A 232 3.73 -18.96 34.11
CA LYS A 232 3.95 -20.31 34.66
C LYS A 232 2.67 -21.00 35.09
N THR A 233 1.74 -20.26 35.72
CA THR A 233 0.50 -20.83 36.26
C THR A 233 -0.69 -20.70 35.33
N GLY A 234 -0.63 -19.81 34.33
CA GLY A 234 -1.76 -19.49 33.47
C GLY A 234 -2.91 -18.73 34.16
N LEU A 235 -2.69 -18.23 35.40
CA LEU A 235 -3.73 -17.57 36.19
C LEU A 235 -3.72 -16.05 35.97
N LEU A 236 -4.92 -15.47 35.92
CA LEU A 236 -5.10 -14.02 35.88
C LEU A 236 -4.59 -13.41 37.19
N SER A 237 -3.64 -12.49 37.06
CA SER A 237 -3.07 -11.74 38.19
C SER A 237 -3.75 -10.40 38.40
N ASP A 238 -4.03 -9.67 37.32
CA ASP A 238 -4.62 -8.33 37.35
C ASP A 238 -5.27 -7.99 36.02
N CYS A 239 -6.14 -6.98 36.00
CA CYS A 239 -6.77 -6.48 34.78
C CYS A 239 -7.12 -4.98 34.93
N GLY A 240 -6.66 -4.17 34.03
CA GLY A 240 -6.89 -2.73 34.04
C GLY A 240 -6.56 -2.04 32.71
N PRO A 241 -6.83 -0.73 32.63
CA PRO A 241 -7.51 0.14 33.60
C PRO A 241 -9.01 -0.15 33.73
N VAL A 242 -9.56 0.01 34.94
CA VAL A 242 -10.98 -0.31 35.21
C VAL A 242 -11.92 0.80 34.73
N LYS A 243 -11.57 2.05 34.97
CA LYS A 243 -12.44 3.23 34.70
C LYS A 243 -12.14 3.89 33.35
N ALA A 244 -10.89 4.08 33.00
CA ALA A 244 -10.45 4.78 31.80
C ALA A 244 -9.93 3.78 30.75
N LYS A 245 -10.83 2.97 30.19
CA LYS A 245 -10.49 1.99 29.16
C LYS A 245 -10.11 2.65 27.84
N TYR A 246 -9.20 2.01 27.09
CA TYR A 246 -8.80 2.45 25.78
C TYR A 246 -9.94 2.33 24.77
N ARG A 247 -10.30 3.44 24.14
CA ARG A 247 -11.37 3.47 23.14
C ARG A 247 -10.99 2.65 21.91
N LEU A 248 -11.95 1.93 21.35
CA LEU A 248 -11.78 1.00 20.24
C LEU A 248 -10.74 -0.11 20.51
N GLY A 249 -10.50 -0.41 21.78
CA GLY A 249 -9.65 -1.50 22.22
C GLY A 249 -8.15 -1.16 22.25
N VAL A 250 -7.40 -2.07 22.87
CA VAL A 250 -5.94 -2.08 22.84
C VAL A 250 -5.51 -2.84 21.59
N SER A 251 -4.90 -2.14 20.66
CA SER A 251 -4.51 -2.70 19.36
C SER A 251 -3.08 -3.28 19.36
N VAL A 252 -2.19 -2.68 20.15
CA VAL A 252 -0.79 -3.10 20.25
C VAL A 252 -0.22 -2.76 21.63
N LEU A 253 0.65 -3.63 22.11
CA LEU A 253 1.37 -3.49 23.37
C LEU A 253 2.86 -3.73 23.15
N ARG A 254 3.72 -3.04 23.93
CA ARG A 254 5.15 -3.34 24.08
C ARG A 254 5.56 -3.14 25.52
N VAL A 255 6.44 -4.01 26.01
CA VAL A 255 7.07 -3.90 27.33
C VAL A 255 8.43 -3.25 27.17
N LEU A 256 8.69 -2.19 27.94
CA LEU A 256 10.00 -1.55 28.02
C LEU A 256 10.89 -2.31 29.00
N LYS A 257 12.21 -2.11 28.94
CA LYS A 257 13.16 -2.68 29.90
C LYS A 257 12.90 -2.26 31.36
N SER A 258 12.31 -1.08 31.57
CA SER A 258 11.80 -0.65 32.88
C SER A 258 10.65 -1.52 33.41
N GLY A 259 10.04 -2.29 32.53
CA GLY A 259 8.84 -3.06 32.78
C GLY A 259 7.54 -2.28 32.54
N ASP A 260 7.60 -0.99 32.25
CA ASP A 260 6.43 -0.21 31.89
C ASP A 260 5.94 -0.56 30.49
N LEU A 261 4.66 -0.24 30.23
CA LEU A 261 3.98 -0.64 29.02
C LEU A 261 3.79 0.55 28.08
N LEU A 262 4.15 0.37 26.81
CA LEU A 262 3.68 1.22 25.71
C LEU A 262 2.40 0.61 25.17
N VAL A 263 1.34 1.41 25.10
CA VAL A 263 -0.01 0.96 24.72
C VAL A 263 -0.52 1.81 23.57
N GLY A 264 -0.93 1.17 22.50
CA GLY A 264 -1.63 1.78 21.37
C GLY A 264 -3.08 1.36 21.34
N SER A 265 -3.98 2.29 21.09
CA SER A 265 -5.42 2.02 20.97
C SER A 265 -5.93 2.17 19.54
N GLY A 266 -7.06 1.54 19.26
CA GLY A 266 -7.76 1.69 17.97
C GLY A 266 -8.28 3.11 17.70
N SER A 267 -8.39 3.96 18.73
CA SER A 267 -8.77 5.36 18.58
C SER A 267 -7.61 6.34 18.38
N GLY A 268 -6.36 5.83 18.35
CA GLY A 268 -5.16 6.65 18.18
C GLY A 268 -4.55 7.15 19.50
N THR A 269 -5.08 6.78 20.66
CA THR A 269 -4.44 7.07 21.95
C THR A 269 -3.18 6.23 22.10
N PHE A 270 -2.05 6.87 22.33
CA PHE A 270 -0.76 6.25 22.57
C PHE A 270 -0.24 6.64 23.95
N THR A 271 0.01 5.66 24.81
CA THR A 271 0.35 5.90 26.23
C THR A 271 1.56 5.11 26.69
N LEU A 272 2.26 5.69 27.65
CA LEU A 272 3.16 4.98 28.56
C LEU A 272 2.42 4.76 29.87
N CYS A 273 2.27 3.53 30.32
CA CYS A 273 1.61 3.21 31.58
C CYS A 273 2.45 2.26 32.45
N SER A 274 2.21 2.36 33.76
CA SER A 274 2.89 1.51 34.75
C SER A 274 2.39 0.06 34.68
N ARG A 275 3.31 -0.90 34.76
CA ARG A 275 3.01 -2.35 34.76
C ARG A 275 2.24 -2.84 35.99
N ASN A 276 2.25 -2.06 37.09
CA ASN A 276 1.71 -2.54 38.37
C ASN A 276 0.22 -2.24 38.51
N ASN A 277 -0.20 -1.05 38.09
CA ASN A 277 -1.58 -0.56 38.28
C ASN A 277 -2.22 0.00 37.00
N PHE A 278 -1.54 -0.14 35.86
CA PHE A 278 -1.98 0.39 34.55
C PHE A 278 -2.26 1.90 34.54
N LYS A 279 -1.66 2.64 35.49
CA LYS A 279 -1.79 4.10 35.53
C LYS A 279 -1.03 4.72 34.39
N THR A 280 -1.70 5.63 33.65
CA THR A 280 -1.07 6.40 32.58
C THR A 280 -0.02 7.36 33.17
N LEU A 281 1.20 7.26 32.64
CA LEU A 281 2.33 8.12 32.98
C LEU A 281 2.48 9.26 31.95
N LYS A 282 2.37 8.92 30.66
CA LYS A 282 2.42 9.85 29.54
C LYS A 282 1.38 9.44 28.51
N GLU A 283 0.81 10.41 27.82
CA GLU A 283 -0.24 10.19 26.80
C GLU A 283 -0.13 11.17 25.65
N VAL A 284 -0.35 10.67 24.43
CA VAL A 284 -0.48 11.47 23.22
C VAL A 284 -1.65 10.93 22.40
N GLN A 285 -2.46 11.82 21.84
CA GLN A 285 -3.54 11.46 20.94
C GLN A 285 -3.06 11.65 19.48
N LEU A 286 -3.04 10.56 18.74
CA LEU A 286 -2.77 10.55 17.29
C LEU A 286 -4.10 10.64 16.52
N GLU A 287 -4.01 11.01 15.24
CA GLU A 287 -5.19 11.21 14.38
C GLU A 287 -5.99 9.94 14.15
N LYS A 288 -5.31 8.81 14.02
CA LYS A 288 -5.91 7.50 13.67
C LYS A 288 -5.36 6.39 14.56
N GLY A 289 -6.02 5.24 14.51
CA GLY A 289 -5.70 4.08 15.33
C GLY A 289 -4.24 3.63 15.22
N VAL A 290 -3.64 3.32 16.36
CA VAL A 290 -2.28 2.78 16.42
C VAL A 290 -2.30 1.30 16.09
N THR A 291 -1.47 0.86 15.15
CA THR A 291 -1.39 -0.54 14.72
C THR A 291 -0.03 -1.18 14.96
N SER A 292 1.00 -0.38 15.15
CA SER A 292 2.37 -0.87 15.40
C SER A 292 3.12 0.01 16.38
N ILE A 293 3.93 -0.61 17.23
CA ILE A 293 4.92 0.03 18.10
C ILE A 293 6.24 -0.72 17.94
N ALA A 294 7.29 -0.02 17.56
CA ALA A 294 8.64 -0.59 17.39
C ALA A 294 9.65 0.14 18.28
N ILE A 295 10.29 -0.59 19.18
CA ILE A 295 11.23 -0.05 20.15
C ILE A 295 12.64 -0.09 19.53
N ARG A 296 13.37 1.03 19.60
CA ARG A 296 14.77 1.13 19.17
C ARG A 296 15.70 0.93 20.36
N GLY A 297 16.51 -0.12 20.29
CA GLY A 297 17.51 -0.41 21.32
C GLY A 297 16.90 -0.59 22.72
N GLU A 298 17.37 0.20 23.66
CA GLU A 298 16.96 0.12 25.08
C GLU A 298 15.63 0.84 25.41
N GLY A 299 15.00 1.48 24.42
CA GLY A 299 13.73 2.18 24.62
C GLY A 299 13.84 3.70 24.75
N GLN A 300 15.00 4.30 24.44
CA GLN A 300 15.13 5.77 24.39
C GLN A 300 14.33 6.38 23.24
N GLN A 301 14.13 5.60 22.18
CA GLN A 301 13.39 6.00 21.00
C GLN A 301 12.48 4.86 20.53
N PHE A 302 11.31 5.20 20.05
CA PHE A 302 10.39 4.24 19.46
C PHE A 302 9.62 4.85 18.28
N PHE A 303 9.10 3.95 17.45
CA PHE A 303 8.34 4.30 16.26
C PHE A 303 6.93 3.76 16.38
N VAL A 304 5.97 4.55 15.95
CA VAL A 304 4.54 4.22 16.01
C VAL A 304 3.95 4.30 14.62
N GLY A 305 3.32 3.22 14.17
CA GLY A 305 2.58 3.15 12.92
C GLY A 305 1.07 3.23 13.17
N THR A 306 0.34 3.92 12.29
CA THR A 306 -1.11 4.06 12.37
C THR A 306 -1.83 3.43 11.18
N GLU A 307 -3.11 3.16 11.33
CA GLU A 307 -3.98 2.65 10.25
C GLU A 307 -4.10 3.62 9.07
N ALA A 308 -3.82 4.92 9.27
CA ALA A 308 -3.78 5.93 8.22
C ALA A 308 -2.43 6.01 7.48
N ALA A 309 -1.62 4.95 7.54
CA ALA A 309 -0.33 4.88 6.88
C ALA A 309 0.68 5.97 7.31
N GLN A 310 0.58 6.42 8.55
CA GLN A 310 1.50 7.39 9.16
C GLN A 310 2.50 6.67 10.05
N MET A 311 3.74 7.14 10.04
CA MET A 311 4.78 6.71 10.96
C MET A 311 5.27 7.89 11.79
N TYR A 312 5.27 7.72 13.09
CA TYR A 312 5.75 8.71 14.05
C TYR A 312 7.00 8.22 14.74
N ARG A 313 7.89 9.14 15.07
CA ARG A 313 9.03 8.93 15.94
C ARG A 313 8.76 9.58 17.29
N PHE A 314 9.10 8.88 18.36
CA PHE A 314 8.99 9.35 19.73
C PHE A 314 10.33 9.22 20.45
N SER A 315 10.63 10.19 21.29
CA SER A 315 11.65 10.07 22.33
C SER A 315 10.98 9.72 23.66
N TYR A 316 11.62 8.87 24.47
CA TYR A 316 11.11 8.51 25.79
C TYR A 316 10.99 9.73 26.72
N GLU A 317 11.94 10.67 26.64
CA GLU A 317 11.97 11.85 27.51
C GLU A 317 10.84 12.82 27.22
N ASP A 318 10.72 13.28 26.00
CA ASP A 318 9.74 14.29 25.59
C ASP A 318 8.36 13.73 25.35
N PHE A 319 8.26 12.48 24.93
CA PHE A 319 7.03 11.78 24.53
C PHE A 319 6.20 12.55 23.49
N LYS A 320 6.88 13.28 22.60
CA LYS A 320 6.26 14.04 21.51
C LYS A 320 6.21 13.24 20.23
N ALA A 321 5.10 13.33 19.52
CA ALA A 321 4.92 12.73 18.22
C ALA A 321 5.62 13.58 17.15
N GLU A 322 6.63 13.02 16.49
CA GLU A 322 7.25 13.57 15.30
C GLU A 322 6.85 12.74 14.09
N LEU A 323 6.10 13.32 13.17
CA LEU A 323 5.69 12.64 11.94
C LEU A 323 6.90 12.50 11.00
N ILE A 324 7.33 11.27 10.75
CA ILE A 324 8.51 10.99 9.90
C ILE A 324 8.14 10.48 8.51
N SER A 325 6.97 9.90 8.37
CA SER A 325 6.50 9.37 7.09
C SER A 325 4.99 9.40 7.03
N THR A 326 4.48 9.76 5.87
CA THR A 326 3.06 9.76 5.57
C THR A 326 2.85 9.31 4.13
N SER A 327 1.71 8.73 3.83
CA SER A 327 1.32 8.30 2.50
C SER A 327 -0.20 8.26 2.38
N HIS A 328 -0.71 8.00 1.18
CA HIS A 328 -2.14 7.76 1.02
C HIS A 328 -2.55 6.49 1.78
N ASN A 329 -3.70 6.55 2.43
CA ASN A 329 -4.31 5.42 3.14
C ASN A 329 -5.46 4.77 2.37
N SER A 330 -5.80 5.32 1.23
CA SER A 330 -6.81 4.83 0.29
C SER A 330 -6.24 4.77 -1.12
N ALA A 331 -7.05 4.26 -2.06
CA ALA A 331 -6.65 4.12 -3.45
C ALA A 331 -6.12 5.43 -4.04
N VAL A 332 -4.91 5.40 -4.58
CA VAL A 332 -4.38 6.49 -5.39
C VAL A 332 -5.07 6.43 -6.76
N LYS A 333 -5.74 7.50 -7.15
CA LYS A 333 -6.55 7.53 -8.38
C LYS A 333 -5.75 7.88 -9.60
N ASP A 334 -4.81 8.83 -9.48
CA ASP A 334 -4.03 9.31 -10.61
C ASP A 334 -2.67 9.84 -10.16
N VAL A 335 -1.75 9.93 -11.13
CA VAL A 335 -0.41 10.49 -10.98
C VAL A 335 -0.07 11.37 -12.16
N ALA A 336 0.54 12.54 -11.91
CA ALA A 336 1.02 13.44 -12.95
C ALA A 336 2.41 13.98 -12.61
N PHE A 337 3.25 14.12 -13.64
CA PHE A 337 4.53 14.81 -13.54
C PHE A 337 4.40 16.27 -13.91
N CYS A 338 5.19 17.11 -13.27
CA CYS A 338 5.34 18.50 -13.68
C CYS A 338 6.04 18.56 -15.05
N PHE A 339 5.50 19.37 -15.96
CA PHE A 339 6.05 19.46 -17.30
C PHE A 339 7.48 20.03 -17.30
N GLY A 340 8.35 19.45 -18.15
CA GLY A 340 9.72 19.93 -18.32
C GLY A 340 10.67 19.61 -17.16
N THR A 341 10.16 19.18 -16.00
CA THR A 341 10.98 18.73 -14.86
C THR A 341 10.56 17.34 -14.44
N SER A 342 11.52 16.50 -14.18
CA SER A 342 11.27 15.15 -13.64
C SER A 342 11.48 15.07 -12.14
N GLU A 343 11.59 16.21 -11.46
CA GLU A 343 11.90 16.25 -10.03
C GLU A 343 10.65 16.17 -9.15
N LEU A 344 9.50 16.63 -9.68
CA LEU A 344 8.25 16.70 -8.94
C LEU A 344 7.16 15.92 -9.62
N PHE A 345 6.35 15.24 -8.82
CA PHE A 345 5.10 14.62 -9.28
C PHE A 345 4.00 14.79 -8.23
N ALA A 346 2.76 14.74 -8.69
CA ALA A 346 1.59 14.80 -7.84
C ALA A 346 0.78 13.52 -7.93
N THR A 347 0.14 13.16 -6.83
CA THR A 347 -0.82 12.05 -6.74
C THR A 347 -2.10 12.49 -6.09
N CYS A 348 -3.21 11.89 -6.43
CA CYS A 348 -4.50 12.18 -5.82
C CYS A 348 -5.20 10.93 -5.30
N SER A 349 -5.99 11.12 -4.26
CA SER A 349 -6.74 10.07 -3.58
C SER A 349 -8.04 10.63 -2.98
N GLU A 350 -8.61 9.92 -2.01
CA GLU A 350 -9.67 10.44 -1.17
C GLU A 350 -9.15 11.57 -0.30
N GLU A 351 -9.86 12.69 -0.32
CA GLU A 351 -9.64 13.89 0.48
C GLU A 351 -8.33 14.66 0.19
N ASP A 352 -7.39 14.14 -0.60
CA ASP A 352 -6.12 14.84 -0.77
C ASP A 352 -5.47 14.74 -2.15
N ILE A 353 -4.66 15.74 -2.42
CA ILE A 353 -3.63 15.77 -3.45
C ILE A 353 -2.30 15.95 -2.73
N ARG A 354 -1.30 15.18 -3.09
CA ARG A 354 0.04 15.26 -2.51
C ARG A 354 1.09 15.48 -3.56
N LEU A 355 2.06 16.34 -3.25
CA LEU A 355 3.22 16.59 -4.07
C LEU A 355 4.44 15.92 -3.46
N TRP A 356 5.24 15.30 -4.32
CA TRP A 356 6.40 14.51 -3.96
C TRP A 356 7.62 14.94 -4.74
N HIS A 357 8.78 14.83 -4.11
CA HIS A 357 10.06 14.91 -4.81
C HIS A 357 10.44 13.51 -5.29
N ILE A 358 10.89 13.38 -6.55
CA ILE A 358 11.17 12.07 -7.14
C ILE A 358 12.35 11.36 -6.48
N ASP A 359 13.44 12.06 -6.21
CA ASP A 359 14.67 11.47 -5.66
C ASP A 359 14.63 11.27 -4.14
N LYS A 360 13.76 11.99 -3.46
CA LYS A 360 13.56 11.88 -2.02
C LYS A 360 12.10 11.54 -1.78
N PRO A 361 11.78 10.32 -1.32
CA PRO A 361 10.39 9.91 -1.07
C PRO A 361 9.81 10.65 0.15
N LYS A 362 9.73 11.97 0.03
CA LYS A 362 9.23 12.89 1.04
C LYS A 362 8.08 13.71 0.46
N GLU A 363 6.99 13.79 1.22
CA GLU A 363 5.88 14.69 0.92
C GLU A 363 6.34 16.15 1.04
N LEU A 364 6.16 16.91 -0.04
CA LEU A 364 6.48 18.33 -0.08
C LEU A 364 5.28 19.18 0.32
N LEU A 365 4.10 18.78 -0.15
CA LEU A 365 2.86 19.51 0.07
C LEU A 365 1.67 18.55 0.09
N ARG A 366 0.70 18.84 0.94
CA ARG A 366 -0.61 18.18 0.98
C ARG A 366 -1.71 19.21 0.84
N ILE A 367 -2.61 18.97 -0.10
CA ILE A 367 -3.82 19.77 -0.32
C ILE A 367 -5.00 18.91 0.10
N THR A 368 -5.74 19.32 1.12
CA THR A 368 -6.85 18.54 1.67
C THR A 368 -8.18 19.15 1.30
N VAL A 369 -9.09 18.34 0.78
CA VAL A 369 -10.49 18.70 0.52
C VAL A 369 -11.36 17.66 1.22
N PRO A 370 -11.85 17.93 2.44
CA PRO A 370 -12.53 16.96 3.27
C PRO A 370 -13.77 16.34 2.61
N ASN A 371 -13.94 15.04 2.79
CA ASN A 371 -15.07 14.24 2.30
C ASN A 371 -15.25 14.22 0.77
N MET A 372 -14.22 14.58 0.01
CA MET A 372 -14.26 14.60 -1.46
C MET A 372 -13.15 13.73 -2.04
N THR A 373 -13.41 13.05 -3.14
CA THR A 373 -12.43 12.23 -3.85
C THR A 373 -11.95 12.94 -5.10
N CYS A 374 -10.65 13.09 -5.24
CA CYS A 374 -10.01 13.53 -6.48
C CYS A 374 -9.83 12.32 -7.40
N ASN A 375 -10.48 12.34 -8.57
CA ASN A 375 -10.45 11.23 -9.50
C ASN A 375 -9.35 11.33 -10.55
N SER A 376 -8.96 12.55 -10.93
CA SER A 376 -7.96 12.80 -11.96
C SER A 376 -7.27 14.13 -11.68
N LEU A 377 -6.02 14.22 -12.02
CA LEU A 377 -5.23 15.44 -11.90
C LEU A 377 -4.24 15.59 -13.05
N ASP A 378 -3.87 16.81 -13.34
CA ASP A 378 -2.80 17.12 -14.28
C ASP A 378 -2.10 18.43 -13.88
N PHE A 379 -0.89 18.64 -14.38
CA PHE A 379 -0.22 19.93 -14.28
C PHE A 379 -0.47 20.73 -15.55
N MET A 380 -0.70 22.04 -15.40
CA MET A 380 -0.56 22.93 -16.53
C MET A 380 0.89 22.99 -16.98
N VAL A 381 1.10 23.12 -18.28
CA VAL A 381 2.44 23.04 -18.90
C VAL A 381 3.41 24.10 -18.38
N ASP A 382 2.90 25.25 -17.96
CA ASP A 382 3.68 26.34 -17.34
C ASP A 382 4.18 26.02 -15.92
N GLY A 383 3.71 24.92 -15.33
CA GLY A 383 4.04 24.49 -13.99
C GLY A 383 3.43 25.32 -12.85
N HIS A 384 2.61 26.33 -13.16
CA HIS A 384 2.03 27.23 -12.16
C HIS A 384 0.71 26.74 -11.56
N SER A 385 0.11 25.71 -12.13
CA SER A 385 -1.18 25.21 -11.69
C SER A 385 -1.29 23.70 -11.75
N ILE A 386 -1.94 23.15 -10.73
CA ILE A 386 -2.45 21.78 -10.71
C ILE A 386 -3.96 21.85 -10.95
N ILE A 387 -4.43 21.20 -12.00
CA ILE A 387 -5.85 21.05 -12.30
C ILE A 387 -6.33 19.70 -11.79
N SER A 388 -7.49 19.67 -11.16
CA SER A 388 -8.01 18.45 -10.54
C SER A 388 -9.51 18.32 -10.69
N GLY A 389 -9.95 17.09 -11.00
CA GLY A 389 -11.34 16.72 -11.16
C GLY A 389 -11.83 15.91 -9.97
N TRP A 390 -12.96 16.32 -9.39
CA TRP A 390 -13.50 15.78 -8.14
C TRP A 390 -14.88 15.15 -8.32
N ASN A 391 -15.26 14.30 -7.37
CA ASN A 391 -16.54 13.60 -7.36
C ASN A 391 -17.74 14.51 -7.00
N ASP A 392 -17.50 15.74 -6.57
CA ASP A 392 -18.51 16.73 -6.17
C ASP A 392 -18.86 17.73 -7.31
N ASP A 393 -18.74 17.31 -8.55
CA ASP A 393 -19.07 18.10 -9.75
C ASP A 393 -18.21 19.36 -9.96
N LYS A 394 -17.02 19.41 -9.34
CA LYS A 394 -16.15 20.58 -9.40
C LYS A 394 -14.79 20.25 -9.99
N ILE A 395 -14.26 21.23 -10.72
CA ILE A 395 -12.84 21.31 -11.06
C ILE A 395 -12.22 22.32 -10.10
N ARG A 396 -11.10 21.93 -9.49
CA ARG A 396 -10.33 22.82 -8.64
C ARG A 396 -8.93 23.00 -9.22
N VAL A 397 -8.45 24.23 -9.17
CA VAL A 397 -7.13 24.61 -9.64
C VAL A 397 -6.34 25.11 -8.45
N PHE A 398 -5.18 24.53 -8.20
CA PHE A 398 -4.32 24.85 -7.06
C PHE A 398 -2.95 25.33 -7.51
N ALA A 399 -2.34 26.21 -6.71
CA ALA A 399 -0.93 26.58 -6.86
C ALA A 399 -0.04 25.46 -6.29
N PRO A 400 0.88 24.87 -7.06
CA PRO A 400 1.72 23.76 -6.57
C PRO A 400 2.72 24.18 -5.49
N GLU A 401 3.10 25.46 -5.43
CA GLU A 401 4.07 25.99 -4.46
C GLU A 401 3.49 26.11 -3.05
N SER A 402 2.20 26.44 -2.94
CA SER A 402 1.55 26.79 -1.66
C SER A 402 0.33 25.94 -1.33
N GLY A 403 -0.18 25.18 -2.28
CA GLY A 403 -1.46 24.48 -2.16
C GLY A 403 -2.69 25.39 -2.14
N ARG A 404 -2.49 26.70 -2.42
CA ARG A 404 -3.60 27.67 -2.42
C ARG A 404 -4.55 27.39 -3.58
N LEU A 405 -5.83 27.42 -3.28
CA LEU A 405 -6.89 27.34 -4.28
C LEU A 405 -6.90 28.62 -5.14
N LEU A 406 -6.73 28.46 -6.45
CA LEU A 406 -6.71 29.56 -7.42
C LEU A 406 -8.08 29.77 -8.08
N LEU A 407 -8.77 28.66 -8.43
CA LEU A 407 -10.03 28.69 -9.14
C LEU A 407 -10.88 27.47 -8.79
N ILE A 408 -12.19 27.66 -8.70
CA ILE A 408 -13.18 26.58 -8.68
C ILE A 408 -14.15 26.77 -9.86
N ILE A 409 -14.37 25.71 -10.63
CA ILE A 409 -15.42 25.61 -11.63
C ILE A 409 -16.51 24.72 -11.06
N HIS A 410 -17.69 25.28 -10.88
CA HIS A 410 -18.85 24.58 -10.33
C HIS A 410 -19.72 23.95 -11.41
N ASN A 411 -20.50 22.93 -11.04
CA ASN A 411 -21.49 22.27 -11.91
C ASN A 411 -20.87 21.77 -13.23
N THR A 412 -19.68 21.20 -13.15
CA THR A 412 -18.94 20.76 -14.33
C THR A 412 -19.52 19.48 -14.92
N HIS A 413 -19.84 18.49 -14.09
CA HIS A 413 -20.35 17.19 -14.51
C HIS A 413 -21.26 16.58 -13.44
N ARG A 414 -22.47 16.17 -13.81
CA ARG A 414 -23.49 15.66 -12.86
C ARG A 414 -23.11 14.41 -12.09
N LYS A 415 -22.18 13.59 -12.62
CA LYS A 415 -21.69 12.37 -11.98
C LYS A 415 -20.21 12.47 -11.58
N GLY A 416 -19.76 13.69 -11.32
CA GLY A 416 -18.37 13.98 -11.00
C GLY A 416 -17.46 14.03 -12.22
N VAL A 417 -16.33 14.68 -12.04
CA VAL A 417 -15.25 14.77 -13.03
C VAL A 417 -14.41 13.50 -12.91
N THR A 418 -14.26 12.78 -14.02
CA THR A 418 -13.56 11.48 -14.05
C THR A 418 -12.24 11.51 -14.80
N ALA A 419 -12.07 12.50 -15.70
CA ALA A 419 -10.83 12.72 -16.44
C ALA A 419 -10.63 14.23 -16.67
N ILE A 420 -9.39 14.68 -16.62
CA ILE A 420 -9.04 16.09 -16.81
C ILE A 420 -7.69 16.22 -17.49
N THR A 421 -7.52 17.24 -18.31
CA THR A 421 -6.22 17.63 -18.88
C THR A 421 -6.25 19.10 -19.29
N GLY A 422 -5.08 19.75 -19.34
CA GLY A 422 -4.91 21.12 -19.78
C GLY A 422 -4.27 21.22 -21.16
N THR A 423 -4.58 22.27 -21.91
CA THR A 423 -3.89 22.59 -23.17
C THR A 423 -2.47 23.11 -22.91
N ARG A 424 -1.58 22.94 -23.88
CA ARG A 424 -0.19 23.41 -23.77
C ARG A 424 -0.05 24.92 -23.70
N ASP A 425 -1.00 25.63 -24.33
CA ASP A 425 -1.07 27.10 -24.24
C ASP A 425 -1.59 27.61 -22.89
N CYS A 426 -1.92 26.71 -21.95
CA CYS A 426 -2.43 26.98 -20.61
C CYS A 426 -3.74 27.81 -20.58
N LYS A 427 -4.48 27.85 -21.70
CA LYS A 427 -5.71 28.65 -21.80
C LYS A 427 -6.99 27.85 -21.64
N ARG A 428 -6.93 26.55 -21.83
CA ARG A 428 -8.13 25.69 -21.78
C ARG A 428 -7.92 24.46 -20.90
N ILE A 429 -9.03 24.04 -20.30
CA ILE A 429 -9.13 22.76 -19.59
C ILE A 429 -10.15 21.91 -20.34
N ILE A 430 -9.85 20.63 -20.54
CA ILE A 430 -10.78 19.65 -21.07
C ILE A 430 -11.09 18.66 -19.96
N SER A 431 -12.38 18.48 -19.69
CA SER A 431 -12.87 17.59 -18.65
C SER A 431 -13.87 16.57 -19.18
N GLY A 432 -13.82 15.37 -18.63
CA GLY A 432 -14.77 14.29 -18.89
C GLY A 432 -15.51 13.91 -17.62
N GLY A 433 -16.78 13.58 -17.75
CA GLY A 433 -17.64 13.24 -16.63
C GLY A 433 -18.16 11.81 -16.64
N GLY A 434 -18.68 11.39 -15.50
CA GLY A 434 -19.31 10.09 -15.33
C GLY A 434 -20.60 9.89 -16.14
N GLU A 435 -21.19 10.97 -16.64
CA GLU A 435 -22.33 10.94 -17.55
C GLU A 435 -21.98 10.83 -19.04
N GLY A 436 -20.68 10.84 -19.38
CA GLY A 436 -20.20 10.72 -20.76
C GLY A 436 -20.02 12.04 -21.50
N GLN A 437 -20.22 13.18 -20.86
CA GLN A 437 -19.99 14.48 -21.49
C GLN A 437 -18.51 14.85 -21.41
N VAL A 438 -18.02 15.48 -22.49
CA VAL A 438 -16.70 16.12 -22.55
C VAL A 438 -16.92 17.62 -22.68
N ARG A 439 -16.32 18.40 -21.80
CA ARG A 439 -16.47 19.84 -21.75
C ARG A 439 -15.14 20.56 -21.92
N VAL A 440 -15.16 21.65 -22.67
CA VAL A 440 -14.01 22.50 -22.91
C VAL A 440 -14.22 23.83 -22.20
N TRP A 441 -13.31 24.18 -21.30
CA TRP A 441 -13.36 25.39 -20.48
C TRP A 441 -12.23 26.32 -20.88
N GLU A 442 -12.54 27.59 -21.10
CA GLU A 442 -11.55 28.64 -21.30
C GLU A 442 -11.23 29.30 -19.97
N LEU A 443 -9.94 29.38 -19.65
CA LEU A 443 -9.45 30.11 -18.47
C LEU A 443 -9.28 31.58 -18.80
N GLN A 444 -9.81 32.44 -17.95
CA GLN A 444 -9.75 33.89 -18.10
C GLN A 444 -9.03 34.49 -16.87
N PRO A 445 -8.46 35.69 -16.94
CA PRO A 445 -7.75 36.32 -15.81
C PRO A 445 -8.59 36.47 -14.53
N ARG A 446 -9.91 36.51 -14.66
CA ARG A 446 -10.85 36.65 -13.53
C ARG A 446 -11.97 35.61 -13.57
N GLY A 447 -11.68 34.39 -13.99
CA GLY A 447 -12.71 33.34 -14.00
C GLY A 447 -12.53 32.29 -15.10
N HIS A 448 -13.65 31.80 -15.59
CA HIS A 448 -13.69 30.75 -16.63
C HIS A 448 -14.94 30.89 -17.47
N ARG A 449 -14.91 30.31 -18.65
CA ARG A 449 -16.07 30.24 -19.57
C ARG A 449 -16.17 28.84 -20.15
N LEU A 450 -17.34 28.23 -20.11
CA LEU A 450 -17.63 27.01 -20.86
C LEU A 450 -17.70 27.37 -22.37
N LEU A 451 -16.83 26.76 -23.16
CA LEU A 451 -16.83 26.94 -24.61
C LEU A 451 -17.83 26.01 -25.25
N GLU A 452 -17.80 24.73 -24.94
CA GLU A 452 -18.68 23.73 -25.55
C GLU A 452 -18.84 22.48 -24.63
N THR A 453 -19.96 21.76 -24.90
CA THR A 453 -20.23 20.44 -24.29
C THR A 453 -20.44 19.41 -25.42
N MET A 454 -19.51 18.48 -25.54
CA MET A 454 -19.52 17.40 -26.53
C MET A 454 -20.17 16.14 -25.94
N LYS A 455 -21.16 15.55 -26.65
CA LYS A 455 -22.10 14.56 -26.07
C LYS A 455 -22.15 13.23 -26.83
N GLU A 456 -21.08 12.77 -27.43
CA GLU A 456 -21.09 11.50 -28.18
C GLU A 456 -20.98 10.26 -27.28
N HIS A 457 -20.22 10.34 -26.19
CA HIS A 457 -20.13 9.23 -25.26
C HIS A 457 -21.41 9.01 -24.46
N LYS A 458 -21.73 7.74 -24.21
CA LYS A 458 -22.94 7.29 -23.48
C LYS A 458 -22.66 6.84 -22.04
N ALA A 459 -21.38 6.70 -21.67
CA ALA A 459 -20.95 6.28 -20.35
C ALA A 459 -19.69 7.06 -19.91
N THR A 460 -19.15 6.72 -18.76
CA THR A 460 -18.05 7.42 -18.09
C THR A 460 -16.84 7.64 -19.02
N VAL A 461 -16.37 8.87 -19.10
CA VAL A 461 -15.10 9.22 -19.75
C VAL A 461 -13.96 8.90 -18.78
N THR A 462 -13.06 8.01 -19.18
CA THR A 462 -12.01 7.48 -18.30
C THR A 462 -10.66 8.15 -18.50
N CYS A 463 -10.38 8.62 -19.72
CA CYS A 463 -9.08 9.22 -20.04
C CYS A 463 -9.25 10.25 -21.15
N ILE A 464 -8.47 11.32 -21.09
CA ILE A 464 -8.38 12.38 -22.09
C ILE A 464 -6.91 12.65 -22.38
N LYS A 465 -6.55 12.73 -23.67
CA LYS A 465 -5.23 13.14 -24.13
C LYS A 465 -5.35 14.17 -25.24
N ILE A 466 -4.48 15.16 -25.21
CA ILE A 466 -4.45 16.27 -26.19
C ILE A 466 -3.22 16.11 -27.07
N LYS A 467 -3.34 16.41 -28.37
CA LYS A 467 -2.20 16.56 -29.28
C LYS A 467 -1.33 17.75 -28.92
N SER A 468 -0.11 17.73 -29.39
CA SER A 468 0.89 18.78 -29.12
C SER A 468 0.53 20.16 -29.68
N ASP A 469 -0.32 20.21 -30.70
CA ASP A 469 -0.77 21.43 -31.37
C ASP A 469 -2.01 22.07 -30.74
N ASP A 470 -2.57 21.49 -29.66
CA ASP A 470 -3.79 21.92 -28.98
C ASP A 470 -5.05 22.01 -29.86
N LYS A 471 -5.08 21.30 -31.03
CA LYS A 471 -6.22 21.32 -31.95
C LYS A 471 -7.09 20.10 -31.83
N GLU A 472 -6.53 18.97 -31.48
CA GLU A 472 -7.23 17.70 -31.35
C GLU A 472 -7.02 17.06 -29.98
N CYS A 473 -8.00 16.31 -29.52
CA CYS A 473 -7.87 15.44 -28.37
C CYS A 473 -8.54 14.09 -28.62
N VAL A 474 -8.17 13.09 -27.84
CA VAL A 474 -8.82 11.78 -27.79
C VAL A 474 -9.39 11.55 -26.41
N THR A 475 -10.59 11.00 -26.36
CA THR A 475 -11.28 10.61 -25.13
C THR A 475 -11.63 9.13 -25.17
N ALA A 476 -11.38 8.43 -24.07
CA ALA A 476 -11.77 7.04 -23.91
C ALA A 476 -12.97 6.93 -22.95
N SER A 477 -13.87 5.99 -23.21
CA SER A 477 -15.07 5.79 -22.38
C SER A 477 -15.35 4.31 -22.10
N THR A 478 -16.07 4.08 -21.02
CA THR A 478 -16.61 2.77 -20.69
C THR A 478 -17.79 2.33 -21.57
N ASP A 479 -18.20 3.15 -22.54
CA ASP A 479 -19.20 2.77 -23.54
C ASP A 479 -18.64 1.94 -24.70
N GLY A 480 -17.34 1.63 -24.68
CA GLY A 480 -16.67 0.88 -25.75
C GLY A 480 -16.19 1.76 -26.90
N THR A 481 -16.13 3.07 -26.72
CA THR A 481 -15.67 4.01 -27.75
C THR A 481 -14.49 4.85 -27.27
N CYS A 482 -13.60 5.16 -28.21
CA CYS A 482 -12.68 6.29 -28.09
C CYS A 482 -13.01 7.27 -29.24
N VAL A 483 -13.19 8.53 -28.90
CA VAL A 483 -13.54 9.58 -29.87
C VAL A 483 -12.40 10.56 -30.00
N ILE A 484 -11.98 10.83 -31.23
CA ILE A 484 -11.02 11.87 -31.59
C ILE A 484 -11.79 13.12 -31.96
N TRP A 485 -11.49 14.22 -31.31
CA TRP A 485 -12.21 15.49 -31.42
C TRP A 485 -11.33 16.59 -32.00
N ASP A 486 -11.91 17.42 -32.86
CA ASP A 486 -11.40 18.76 -33.13
C ASP A 486 -11.89 19.70 -32.01
N ILE A 487 -10.98 20.19 -31.17
CA ILE A 487 -11.30 21.05 -30.01
C ILE A 487 -11.26 22.56 -30.38
N VAL A 488 -11.13 22.86 -31.64
CA VAL A 488 -11.31 24.22 -32.18
C VAL A 488 -12.73 24.39 -32.76
N ARG A 489 -13.19 23.36 -33.47
CA ARG A 489 -14.54 23.31 -34.07
C ARG A 489 -15.57 22.60 -33.20
N PHE A 490 -15.11 21.88 -32.17
CA PHE A 490 -15.91 21.10 -31.23
C PHE A 490 -16.74 19.99 -31.90
N VAL A 491 -16.13 19.25 -32.82
CA VAL A 491 -16.76 18.16 -33.56
C VAL A 491 -15.94 16.88 -33.44
N GLY A 492 -16.60 15.72 -33.41
CA GLY A 492 -15.96 14.42 -33.52
C GLY A 492 -15.38 14.23 -34.93
N LEU A 493 -14.11 13.85 -34.99
CA LEU A 493 -13.42 13.57 -36.25
C LEU A 493 -13.45 12.06 -36.58
N GLN A 494 -13.16 11.23 -35.61
CA GLN A 494 -13.10 9.78 -35.76
C GLN A 494 -13.52 9.08 -34.45
N THR A 495 -14.14 7.91 -34.61
CA THR A 495 -14.53 7.07 -33.48
C THR A 495 -14.00 5.66 -33.67
N VAL A 496 -13.22 5.16 -32.73
CA VAL A 496 -12.81 3.75 -32.67
C VAL A 496 -13.70 3.01 -31.69
N ILE A 497 -14.08 1.78 -32.02
CA ILE A 497 -15.05 0.98 -31.27
C ILE A 497 -14.45 -0.40 -31.02
N ASP A 498 -14.53 -0.85 -29.77
CA ASP A 498 -14.17 -2.21 -29.39
C ASP A 498 -15.15 -2.73 -28.31
N SER A 499 -15.23 -4.04 -28.18
CA SER A 499 -16.03 -4.74 -27.15
C SER A 499 -15.35 -4.73 -25.78
N THR A 500 -14.96 -3.54 -25.32
CA THR A 500 -14.24 -3.35 -24.05
C THR A 500 -14.77 -2.11 -23.33
N LEU A 501 -14.60 -2.07 -22.02
CA LEU A 501 -14.68 -0.81 -21.27
C LEU A 501 -13.30 -0.18 -21.31
N PHE A 502 -13.12 0.84 -22.17
CA PHE A 502 -11.83 1.51 -22.27
C PHE A 502 -11.45 2.17 -20.94
N ARG A 503 -10.20 1.99 -20.52
CA ARG A 503 -9.63 2.57 -19.30
C ARG A 503 -8.63 3.67 -19.59
N THR A 504 -7.83 3.51 -20.63
CA THR A 504 -6.77 4.45 -20.97
C THR A 504 -6.54 4.52 -22.46
N VAL A 505 -6.07 5.68 -22.90
CA VAL A 505 -5.66 5.96 -24.27
C VAL A 505 -4.44 6.86 -24.27
N CYS A 506 -3.52 6.66 -25.18
CA CYS A 506 -2.35 7.51 -25.37
C CYS A 506 -2.10 7.77 -26.85
N TYR A 507 -1.71 9.00 -27.22
CA TYR A 507 -1.11 9.28 -28.51
C TYR A 507 0.34 8.80 -28.55
N HIS A 508 0.75 8.21 -29.68
CA HIS A 508 2.17 8.11 -29.98
C HIS A 508 2.76 9.52 -30.18
N PRO A 509 4.02 9.78 -29.85
CA PRO A 509 4.61 11.12 -30.01
C PRO A 509 4.56 11.69 -31.42
N GLU A 510 4.53 10.84 -32.46
CA GLU A 510 4.32 11.25 -33.86
C GLU A 510 2.85 11.56 -34.19
N GLU A 511 1.93 11.27 -33.26
CA GLU A 511 0.50 11.61 -33.31
C GLU A 511 -0.34 10.99 -34.44
N TYR A 512 0.22 10.03 -35.21
CA TYR A 512 -0.51 9.28 -36.24
C TYR A 512 -1.22 8.04 -35.70
N GLN A 513 -0.82 7.60 -34.53
CA GLN A 513 -1.36 6.42 -33.87
C GLN A 513 -1.79 6.73 -32.45
N ILE A 514 -2.81 6.00 -32.01
CA ILE A 514 -3.19 5.90 -30.59
C ILE A 514 -3.08 4.45 -30.16
N ILE A 515 -2.75 4.25 -28.90
CA ILE A 515 -2.87 2.96 -28.23
C ILE A 515 -3.92 3.04 -27.14
N THR A 516 -4.70 1.98 -27.01
CA THR A 516 -5.80 1.89 -26.06
C THR A 516 -5.72 0.61 -25.26
N SER A 517 -6.28 0.61 -24.07
CA SER A 517 -6.49 -0.60 -23.29
C SER A 517 -7.72 -0.49 -22.39
N GLY A 518 -8.18 -1.63 -21.90
CA GLY A 518 -9.36 -1.70 -21.07
C GLY A 518 -9.58 -3.10 -20.46
N THR A 519 -10.86 -3.45 -20.30
CA THR A 519 -11.28 -4.71 -19.66
C THR A 519 -11.07 -5.95 -20.52
N ASN A 520 -10.88 -5.79 -21.84
CA ASN A 520 -10.53 -6.89 -22.74
C ASN A 520 -9.09 -7.41 -22.55
N ARG A 521 -8.28 -6.77 -21.70
CA ARG A 521 -6.90 -7.14 -21.37
C ARG A 521 -5.89 -6.98 -22.53
N LYS A 522 -6.31 -6.39 -23.63
CA LYS A 522 -5.48 -6.15 -24.81
C LYS A 522 -4.93 -4.73 -24.82
N VAL A 523 -3.80 -4.56 -25.49
CA VAL A 523 -3.33 -3.25 -25.95
C VAL A 523 -3.53 -3.22 -27.46
N THR A 524 -4.33 -2.28 -27.94
CA THR A 524 -4.70 -2.16 -29.36
C THR A 524 -4.13 -0.87 -29.94
N TYR A 525 -3.50 -0.97 -31.10
CA TYR A 525 -2.96 0.14 -31.88
C TYR A 525 -3.93 0.50 -32.97
N TRP A 526 -4.23 1.79 -33.08
CA TRP A 526 -5.20 2.34 -34.04
C TRP A 526 -4.57 3.44 -34.88
N ASP A 527 -4.94 3.49 -36.13
CA ASP A 527 -4.67 4.65 -36.98
C ASP A 527 -5.63 5.80 -36.62
N VAL A 528 -5.11 7.02 -36.46
CA VAL A 528 -5.89 8.19 -36.03
C VAL A 528 -6.81 8.69 -37.15
N TYR A 529 -6.44 8.51 -38.41
CA TYR A 529 -7.16 9.08 -39.55
C TYR A 529 -8.38 8.25 -39.96
N ASP A 530 -8.19 6.94 -40.10
CA ASP A 530 -9.24 6.05 -40.57
C ASP A 530 -9.89 5.21 -39.48
N GLY A 531 -9.33 5.22 -38.25
CA GLY A 531 -9.82 4.46 -37.11
C GLY A 531 -9.61 2.95 -37.24
N SER A 532 -8.79 2.50 -38.17
CA SER A 532 -8.51 1.07 -38.38
C SER A 532 -7.59 0.52 -37.29
N THR A 533 -7.78 -0.75 -36.96
CA THR A 533 -6.90 -1.49 -36.07
C THR A 533 -5.62 -1.85 -36.80
N ILE A 534 -4.47 -1.39 -36.29
CA ILE A 534 -3.16 -1.72 -36.83
C ILE A 534 -2.71 -3.08 -36.29
N ARG A 535 -2.79 -3.27 -34.98
CA ARG A 535 -2.52 -4.56 -34.31
C ARG A 535 -3.06 -4.62 -32.88
N GLU A 536 -3.15 -5.82 -32.36
CA GLU A 536 -3.53 -6.12 -31.00
C GLU A 536 -2.44 -6.91 -30.29
N LEU A 537 -2.19 -6.61 -29.03
CA LEU A 537 -1.27 -7.32 -28.16
C LEU A 537 -2.01 -7.88 -26.95
N GLU A 538 -1.67 -9.08 -26.51
CA GLU A 538 -2.12 -9.62 -25.23
C GLU A 538 -1.40 -8.90 -24.09
N GLY A 539 -2.07 -7.96 -23.45
CA GLY A 539 -1.48 -7.08 -22.44
C GLY A 539 -1.46 -7.67 -21.03
N SER A 540 -2.51 -8.43 -20.68
CA SER A 540 -2.65 -9.04 -19.36
C SER A 540 -3.30 -10.41 -19.46
N GLN A 541 -2.84 -11.38 -18.66
CA GLN A 541 -3.50 -12.69 -18.54
C GLN A 541 -4.71 -12.65 -17.60
N SER A 542 -4.75 -11.68 -16.68
CA SER A 542 -5.83 -11.55 -15.71
C SER A 542 -6.15 -10.10 -15.40
N GLY A 543 -7.42 -9.72 -15.58
CA GLY A 543 -7.91 -8.40 -15.22
C GLY A 543 -7.61 -7.29 -16.23
N ALA A 544 -8.22 -6.14 -16.00
CA ALA A 544 -8.13 -4.97 -16.85
C ALA A 544 -6.76 -4.27 -16.78
N ILE A 545 -6.39 -3.59 -17.84
CA ILE A 545 -5.27 -2.66 -17.86
C ILE A 545 -5.83 -1.26 -17.60
N ASN A 546 -5.44 -0.65 -16.47
CA ASN A 546 -6.02 0.62 -16.00
C ASN A 546 -5.16 1.83 -16.31
N GLY A 547 -3.85 1.65 -16.45
CA GLY A 547 -2.91 2.71 -16.72
C GLY A 547 -1.94 2.37 -17.84
N MET A 548 -1.61 3.35 -18.66
CA MET A 548 -0.67 3.23 -19.76
C MET A 548 -0.01 4.58 -20.05
N HIS A 549 1.25 4.56 -20.42
CA HIS A 549 1.97 5.76 -20.82
C HIS A 549 3.06 5.42 -21.83
N ILE A 550 3.27 6.28 -22.83
CA ILE A 550 4.30 6.12 -23.86
C ILE A 550 5.49 7.00 -23.50
N SER A 551 6.73 6.50 -23.73
CA SER A 551 7.94 7.29 -23.58
C SER A 551 8.00 8.45 -24.58
N GLN A 552 8.70 9.52 -24.24
CA GLN A 552 8.79 10.71 -25.11
C GLN A 552 9.42 10.43 -26.48
N ASP A 553 10.29 9.44 -26.56
CA ASP A 553 10.93 9.01 -27.81
C ASP A 553 10.07 8.06 -28.65
N GLY A 554 8.88 7.69 -28.17
CA GLY A 554 7.96 6.78 -28.84
C GLY A 554 8.41 5.33 -28.92
N LYS A 555 9.58 4.96 -28.38
CA LYS A 555 10.15 3.61 -28.54
C LYS A 555 9.56 2.59 -27.57
N HIS A 556 9.10 3.05 -26.41
CA HIS A 556 8.61 2.17 -25.36
C HIS A 556 7.30 2.69 -24.76
N PHE A 557 6.53 1.80 -24.20
CA PHE A 557 5.39 2.16 -23.38
C PHE A 557 5.30 1.26 -22.14
N VAL A 558 4.56 1.70 -21.15
CA VAL A 558 4.36 0.98 -19.91
C VAL A 558 2.88 0.74 -19.66
N THR A 559 2.56 -0.39 -19.06
CA THR A 559 1.20 -0.76 -18.66
C THR A 559 1.15 -1.22 -17.23
N GLY A 560 0.00 -1.00 -16.58
CA GLY A 560 -0.32 -1.50 -15.26
C GLY A 560 -1.81 -1.71 -15.08
N GLY A 561 -2.19 -2.71 -14.32
CA GLY A 561 -3.60 -3.04 -14.15
C GLY A 561 -3.90 -3.96 -12.98
N ASP A 562 -5.00 -4.70 -13.11
CA ASP A 562 -5.51 -5.58 -12.06
C ASP A 562 -4.63 -6.82 -11.82
N ASP A 563 -3.76 -7.17 -12.77
CA ASP A 563 -2.74 -8.21 -12.62
C ASP A 563 -1.60 -7.82 -11.67
N LYS A 564 -1.58 -6.55 -11.20
CA LYS A 564 -0.58 -5.97 -10.29
C LYS A 564 0.84 -5.91 -10.86
N LEU A 565 1.00 -6.12 -12.16
CA LEU A 565 2.28 -6.12 -12.84
C LEU A 565 2.52 -4.77 -13.53
N VAL A 566 3.73 -4.26 -13.37
CA VAL A 566 4.26 -3.18 -14.20
C VAL A 566 4.99 -3.81 -15.38
N LYS A 567 4.55 -3.54 -16.59
CA LYS A 567 5.20 -4.08 -17.81
C LYS A 567 5.76 -2.94 -18.65
N VAL A 568 6.98 -3.10 -19.09
CA VAL A 568 7.64 -2.22 -20.08
C VAL A 568 7.66 -2.96 -21.41
N TRP A 569 7.22 -2.29 -22.45
CA TRP A 569 7.06 -2.83 -23.80
C TRP A 569 7.92 -2.10 -24.79
N ASP A 570 8.48 -2.81 -25.76
CA ASP A 570 8.95 -2.22 -26.99
C ASP A 570 7.75 -1.87 -27.88
N TYR A 571 7.69 -0.62 -28.37
CA TYR A 571 6.54 -0.16 -29.14
C TYR A 571 6.45 -0.83 -30.52
N MET A 572 7.58 -0.96 -31.20
CA MET A 572 7.64 -1.51 -32.55
C MET A 572 7.49 -3.03 -32.56
N GLU A 573 8.17 -3.72 -31.67
CA GLU A 573 8.12 -5.17 -31.59
C GLU A 573 6.83 -5.66 -30.91
N GLY A 574 6.26 -4.87 -30.00
CA GLY A 574 5.11 -5.26 -29.17
C GLY A 574 5.44 -6.34 -28.16
N ALA A 575 6.71 -6.45 -27.78
CA ALA A 575 7.22 -7.42 -26.82
C ALA A 575 7.45 -6.78 -25.45
N VAL A 576 7.20 -7.55 -24.39
CA VAL A 576 7.51 -7.13 -23.02
C VAL A 576 9.01 -7.24 -22.79
N THR A 577 9.66 -6.14 -22.46
CA THR A 577 11.10 -6.09 -22.19
C THR A 577 11.44 -6.29 -20.72
N HIS A 578 10.61 -5.76 -19.81
CA HIS A 578 10.81 -5.85 -18.36
C HIS A 578 9.48 -5.96 -17.62
N ILE A 579 9.50 -6.64 -16.46
CA ILE A 579 8.35 -6.79 -15.57
C ILE A 579 8.72 -6.39 -14.15
N GLY A 580 7.92 -5.49 -13.55
CA GLY A 580 8.00 -5.10 -12.14
C GLY A 580 6.95 -5.83 -11.30
N ILE A 581 7.40 -6.48 -10.22
CA ILE A 581 6.53 -7.17 -9.25
C ILE A 581 6.81 -6.61 -7.87
N ALA A 582 5.88 -5.83 -7.34
CA ALA A 582 5.92 -5.31 -5.97
C ALA A 582 4.54 -4.87 -5.47
N HIS A 583 3.63 -4.46 -6.37
CA HIS A 583 2.30 -4.02 -5.97
C HIS A 583 1.47 -5.15 -5.35
N GLY A 584 0.81 -4.83 -4.24
CA GLY A 584 -0.14 -5.73 -3.61
C GLY A 584 -1.59 -5.49 -4.01
N GLY A 585 -1.89 -4.32 -4.57
CA GLY A 585 -3.18 -3.95 -5.10
C GLY A 585 -3.16 -3.73 -6.62
N SER A 586 -4.34 -3.56 -7.20
CA SER A 586 -4.50 -3.19 -8.61
C SER A 586 -3.77 -1.88 -8.90
N ILE A 587 -3.01 -1.83 -9.98
CA ILE A 587 -2.36 -0.59 -10.45
C ILE A 587 -3.44 0.30 -11.05
N THR A 588 -3.52 1.53 -10.58
CA THR A 588 -4.54 2.50 -10.98
C THR A 588 -4.05 3.47 -12.03
N SER A 589 -2.79 3.89 -11.94
CA SER A 589 -2.15 4.79 -12.90
C SER A 589 -0.65 4.52 -12.98
N ILE A 590 -0.05 4.83 -14.13
CA ILE A 590 1.37 4.68 -14.36
C ILE A 590 1.86 5.78 -15.32
N LYS A 591 3.00 6.39 -15.00
CA LYS A 591 3.61 7.44 -15.83
C LYS A 591 5.12 7.26 -15.90
N ILE A 592 5.69 7.53 -17.07
CA ILE A 592 7.14 7.66 -17.28
C ILE A 592 7.48 9.14 -17.06
N CYS A 593 8.57 9.41 -16.36
CA CYS A 593 9.05 10.78 -16.18
C CYS A 593 9.56 11.37 -17.51
N SER A 594 9.57 12.69 -17.61
CA SER A 594 9.87 13.41 -18.87
C SER A 594 11.28 13.14 -19.43
N ASN A 595 12.24 12.74 -18.59
CA ASN A 595 13.61 12.43 -19.00
C ASN A 595 13.87 10.92 -19.19
N ASN A 596 12.84 10.08 -19.19
CA ASN A 596 12.94 8.61 -19.30
C ASN A 596 13.89 7.95 -18.29
N ARG A 597 14.17 8.57 -17.13
CA ARG A 597 15.03 7.97 -16.08
C ARG A 597 14.28 7.00 -15.19
N CYS A 598 13.03 7.30 -14.91
CA CYS A 598 12.21 6.51 -14.03
C CYS A 598 10.75 6.48 -14.48
N LEU A 599 10.00 5.58 -13.90
CA LEU A 599 8.55 5.56 -13.97
C LEU A 599 7.94 5.47 -12.57
N VAL A 600 6.74 5.99 -12.42
CA VAL A 600 5.97 5.93 -11.18
C VAL A 600 4.67 5.18 -11.44
N SER A 601 4.38 4.20 -10.62
CA SER A 601 3.13 3.45 -10.61
C SER A 601 2.40 3.63 -9.29
N THR A 602 1.09 3.74 -9.35
CA THR A 602 0.21 3.93 -8.19
C THR A 602 -0.81 2.82 -8.09
N SER A 603 -1.32 2.57 -6.92
CA SER A 603 -2.12 1.40 -6.64
C SER A 603 -3.36 1.70 -5.79
N ALA A 604 -4.31 0.78 -5.85
CA ALA A 604 -5.56 0.81 -5.09
C ALA A 604 -5.35 0.63 -3.57
N ASP A 605 -4.20 0.19 -3.13
CA ASP A 605 -3.81 0.06 -1.72
C ASP A 605 -3.10 1.30 -1.14
N GLY A 606 -2.99 2.38 -1.92
CA GLY A 606 -2.34 3.62 -1.51
C GLY A 606 -0.83 3.66 -1.77
N ALA A 607 -0.25 2.60 -2.33
CA ALA A 607 1.17 2.52 -2.62
C ALA A 607 1.56 3.36 -3.85
N ILE A 608 2.70 4.02 -3.76
CA ILE A 608 3.36 4.72 -4.86
C ILE A 608 4.75 4.11 -5.00
N LEU A 609 5.05 3.54 -6.15
CA LEU A 609 6.32 2.87 -6.41
C LEU A 609 7.07 3.61 -7.52
N ARG A 610 8.36 3.87 -7.28
CA ARG A 610 9.28 4.40 -8.28
C ARG A 610 10.21 3.30 -8.75
N TRP A 611 10.28 3.15 -10.06
CA TRP A 611 11.10 2.16 -10.74
C TRP A 611 12.13 2.83 -11.63
N ARG A 612 13.30 2.22 -11.79
CA ARG A 612 14.25 2.63 -12.81
C ARG A 612 13.72 2.28 -14.20
N PHE A 613 13.67 3.26 -15.08
CA PHE A 613 13.29 2.98 -16.46
C PHE A 613 14.48 2.31 -17.19
N PRO A 614 14.28 1.13 -17.80
CA PRO A 614 15.40 0.33 -18.31
C PRO A 614 16.04 0.87 -19.58
N HIS A 615 15.36 1.80 -20.24
CA HIS A 615 15.77 2.39 -21.51
C HIS A 615 15.84 3.92 -21.40
N PRO A 616 16.81 4.49 -20.66
CA PRO A 616 16.92 5.92 -20.55
C PRO A 616 17.26 6.52 -21.93
N SER A 617 16.64 7.65 -22.27
CA SER A 617 17.04 8.40 -23.45
C SER A 617 18.52 8.79 -23.31
N SER A 618 19.31 8.57 -24.35
CA SER A 618 20.66 9.14 -24.44
C SER A 618 20.53 10.66 -24.27
N ALA A 619 21.14 11.19 -23.23
CA ALA A 619 21.16 12.62 -22.92
C ALA A 619 21.80 13.42 -24.05
#